data_c17d46367e3a439fa80457fea7801f1b
#
_entry.id   c17d46367e3a439fa80457fea7801f1b
#
_cell.length_a   1.000
_cell.length_b   1.000
_cell.length_c   1.000
_cell.angle_alpha   90.00
_cell.angle_beta   90.00
_cell.angle_gamma   90.00
#
_symmetry.space_group_name_H-M   'P 1'
#
loop_
_entity.id
_entity.type
_entity.pdbx_description
1 polymer ?
#
loop_
_entity_poly.entity_id
_entity_poly.type
_entity_poly.pdbx_seq_one_letter_code
_entity_poly.pdbx_strand_id
1 'polypeptide(L)'
;MSEIKVNKVSPRSGTGVQLGDSGDTITVPSGATLTGTQNIANTALTGSGQITINGQAVALGGSVTIATETRPTFSSITPSTIENTQTSCVIAGGNFVSTPLVTAINNSTGASVVADEVAFNSASQITVKFTLPVDGTYKLYIENPDGNAVQTNAVLTVSDAPAWQTAAGSLGSFGAGDTISTITITATNATSFAVQSGSLPTGLSLNTGSGSATITGTVSAGISSDTLFSFTVRATDAEGQTADRAFTIQINVGANNSGQFN
;
A
#
# COMPACT_ATOMS: atom_id res chain seq x y z
N MET A 1 16.22 -40.89 -67.34
CA MET A 1 15.43 -40.11 -66.32
C MET A 1 14.47 -39.22 -67.07
N SER A 2 13.17 -39.34 -66.76
CA SER A 2 12.15 -38.47 -67.33
C SER A 2 11.98 -37.25 -66.47
N GLU A 3 12.11 -36.08 -67.06
CA GLU A 3 11.93 -34.78 -66.38
C GLU A 3 10.64 -34.14 -66.93
N ILE A 4 9.74 -33.70 -66.04
CA ILE A 4 8.56 -32.92 -66.43
C ILE A 4 8.85 -31.47 -66.01
N LYS A 5 9.05 -30.59 -66.97
CA LYS A 5 9.21 -29.15 -66.72
C LYS A 5 7.88 -28.45 -66.92
N VAL A 6 7.32 -27.93 -65.82
CA VAL A 6 6.06 -27.17 -65.83
C VAL A 6 6.16 -25.90 -65.04
N ASN A 7 5.55 -24.81 -65.52
CA ASN A 7 5.51 -23.55 -64.80
C ASN A 7 4.42 -23.53 -63.73
N LYS A 8 3.45 -24.43 -63.85
CA LYS A 8 2.34 -24.53 -62.89
C LYS A 8 1.75 -25.92 -62.87
N VAL A 9 1.55 -26.49 -61.69
CA VAL A 9 0.73 -27.69 -61.47
C VAL A 9 -0.53 -27.27 -60.76
N SER A 10 -1.68 -27.58 -61.33
CA SER A 10 -3.00 -27.30 -60.75
C SER A 10 -3.83 -28.57 -60.70
N PRO A 11 -4.71 -28.80 -59.73
CA PRO A 11 -5.59 -29.93 -59.73
C PRO A 11 -6.57 -29.83 -60.92
N ARG A 12 -6.86 -30.95 -61.54
CA ARG A 12 -7.83 -31.04 -62.64
C ARG A 12 -9.27 -30.86 -62.13
N SER A 13 -9.50 -31.29 -60.89
CA SER A 13 -10.76 -31.14 -60.19
C SER A 13 -10.48 -31.18 -58.69
N GLY A 14 -11.27 -30.46 -57.87
CA GLY A 14 -11.05 -30.36 -56.45
C GLY A 14 -9.97 -29.32 -56.06
N THR A 15 -9.55 -29.30 -54.80
CA THR A 15 -8.68 -28.29 -54.20
C THR A 15 -7.25 -28.78 -53.91
N GLY A 16 -6.93 -30.02 -54.20
CA GLY A 16 -5.63 -30.63 -53.84
C GLY A 16 -4.88 -31.17 -55.04
N VAL A 17 -3.56 -31.07 -55.03
CA VAL A 17 -2.62 -31.78 -55.90
C VAL A 17 -1.86 -32.75 -55.02
N GLN A 18 -1.96 -34.06 -55.33
CA GLN A 18 -1.14 -35.07 -54.67
C GLN A 18 0.19 -35.17 -55.43
N LEU A 19 1.30 -35.03 -54.73
CA LEU A 19 2.63 -35.23 -55.23
C LEU A 19 3.24 -36.43 -54.52
N GLY A 20 3.36 -37.57 -55.23
CA GLY A 20 3.91 -38.83 -54.70
C GLY A 20 2.89 -39.66 -53.92
N ASP A 21 3.22 -40.93 -53.67
CA ASP A 21 2.50 -41.91 -52.88
C ASP A 21 3.21 -42.14 -51.53
N SER A 22 2.65 -43.04 -50.71
CA SER A 22 3.25 -43.39 -49.43
C SER A 22 4.66 -43.97 -49.61
N GLY A 23 5.67 -43.31 -49.03
CA GLY A 23 7.08 -43.69 -49.14
C GLY A 23 7.89 -42.87 -50.16
N ASP A 24 7.22 -42.08 -50.97
CA ASP A 24 7.93 -41.18 -51.93
C ASP A 24 8.58 -40.00 -51.24
N THR A 25 9.71 -39.58 -51.78
CA THR A 25 10.44 -38.38 -51.29
C THR A 25 10.26 -37.23 -52.28
N ILE A 26 9.75 -36.12 -51.79
CA ILE A 26 9.68 -34.86 -52.53
C ILE A 26 10.85 -34.00 -52.10
N THR A 27 11.80 -33.78 -52.97
CA THR A 27 12.96 -32.96 -52.71
C THR A 27 12.74 -31.53 -53.20
N VAL A 28 12.82 -30.55 -52.31
CA VAL A 28 12.83 -29.15 -52.64
C VAL A 28 14.31 -28.73 -52.72
N PRO A 29 14.81 -28.29 -53.87
CA PRO A 29 16.22 -27.89 -54.00
C PRO A 29 16.59 -26.74 -53.10
N SER A 30 17.88 -26.65 -52.73
CA SER A 30 18.43 -25.48 -52.02
C SER A 30 18.13 -24.21 -52.77
N GLY A 31 17.60 -23.21 -52.10
CA GLY A 31 17.21 -21.90 -52.67
C GLY A 31 15.77 -21.85 -53.24
N ALA A 32 15.06 -22.98 -53.31
CA ALA A 32 13.64 -22.94 -53.62
C ALA A 32 12.78 -22.66 -52.37
N THR A 33 11.71 -21.90 -52.55
CA THR A 33 10.82 -21.47 -51.46
C THR A 33 9.43 -22.06 -51.65
N LEU A 34 8.87 -22.65 -50.59
CA LEU A 34 7.47 -22.99 -50.50
C LEU A 34 6.75 -21.77 -49.89
N THR A 35 5.95 -21.08 -50.73
CA THR A 35 5.15 -19.96 -50.28
C THR A 35 3.66 -20.32 -50.23
N GLY A 36 2.98 -19.86 -49.18
CA GLY A 36 1.54 -20.07 -48.97
C GLY A 36 1.19 -20.26 -47.50
N THR A 37 -0.11 -20.27 -47.18
CA THR A 37 -0.59 -20.63 -45.86
C THR A 37 -0.47 -22.13 -45.68
N GLN A 38 0.57 -22.56 -44.99
CA GLN A 38 0.92 -23.97 -44.84
C GLN A 38 0.28 -24.55 -43.57
N ASN A 39 -0.60 -25.51 -43.69
CA ASN A 39 -0.99 -26.35 -42.58
C ASN A 39 -0.17 -27.65 -42.72
N ILE A 40 1.08 -27.65 -42.27
CA ILE A 40 1.94 -28.83 -42.28
C ILE A 40 1.53 -29.66 -41.07
N ALA A 41 0.86 -30.82 -41.30
CA ALA A 41 0.54 -31.74 -40.22
C ALA A 41 1.83 -32.15 -39.48
N ASN A 42 1.83 -32.05 -38.17
CA ASN A 42 2.99 -32.08 -37.25
C ASN A 42 3.80 -33.40 -37.24
N THR A 43 3.45 -34.39 -38.07
CA THR A 43 4.11 -35.70 -38.05
C THR A 43 5.34 -35.82 -38.98
N ALA A 44 5.70 -34.75 -39.71
CA ALA A 44 6.66 -34.90 -40.80
C ALA A 44 7.76 -33.83 -40.91
N LEU A 45 7.90 -32.91 -39.94
CA LEU A 45 9.05 -31.98 -39.91
C LEU A 45 10.24 -32.65 -39.22
N THR A 46 10.91 -33.57 -39.95
CA THR A 46 12.18 -34.14 -39.52
C THR A 46 13.32 -33.50 -40.30
N GLY A 47 14.31 -32.96 -39.63
CA GLY A 47 15.48 -32.36 -40.26
C GLY A 47 16.30 -31.56 -39.23
N SER A 48 17.46 -31.07 -39.67
CA SER A 48 18.36 -30.23 -38.87
C SER A 48 18.01 -28.73 -38.92
N GLY A 49 16.82 -28.39 -39.47
CA GLY A 49 16.36 -27.02 -39.54
C GLY A 49 15.98 -26.44 -38.17
N GLN A 50 15.92 -25.18 -38.08
CA GLN A 50 15.50 -24.42 -36.89
C GLN A 50 14.30 -23.55 -37.25
N ILE A 51 13.35 -23.43 -36.30
CA ILE A 51 12.31 -22.40 -36.31
C ILE A 51 12.63 -21.43 -35.20
N THR A 52 12.39 -20.17 -35.44
CA THR A 52 12.56 -19.13 -34.39
C THR A 52 11.19 -18.78 -33.82
N ILE A 53 11.03 -19.02 -32.53
CA ILE A 53 9.83 -18.65 -31.79
C ILE A 53 10.28 -17.61 -30.76
N ASN A 54 9.74 -16.40 -30.84
CA ASN A 54 10.04 -15.30 -29.91
C ASN A 54 11.57 -15.03 -29.76
N GLY A 55 12.32 -15.07 -30.87
CA GLY A 55 13.77 -14.86 -30.88
C GLY A 55 14.61 -16.10 -30.46
N GLN A 56 13.99 -17.17 -30.00
CA GLN A 56 14.65 -18.43 -29.63
C GLN A 56 14.66 -19.38 -30.83
N ALA A 57 15.85 -19.83 -31.24
CA ALA A 57 15.99 -20.86 -32.26
C ALA A 57 15.67 -22.23 -31.67
N VAL A 58 14.71 -22.93 -32.24
CA VAL A 58 14.29 -24.27 -31.84
C VAL A 58 14.56 -25.24 -32.95
N ALA A 59 15.31 -26.29 -32.68
CA ALA A 59 15.50 -27.38 -33.62
C ALA A 59 14.17 -28.11 -33.94
N LEU A 60 14.00 -28.57 -35.17
CA LEU A 60 12.86 -29.38 -35.52
C LEU A 60 12.80 -30.65 -34.64
N GLY A 61 11.65 -30.89 -34.00
CA GLY A 61 11.50 -31.93 -32.99
C GLY A 61 11.91 -31.54 -31.57
N GLY A 62 12.48 -30.38 -31.37
CA GLY A 62 12.75 -29.81 -30.04
C GLY A 62 11.50 -29.19 -29.41
N SER A 63 11.53 -29.02 -28.11
CA SER A 63 10.52 -28.25 -27.36
C SER A 63 11.07 -26.91 -26.92
N VAL A 64 10.27 -25.88 -27.07
CA VAL A 64 10.49 -24.57 -26.39
C VAL A 64 9.51 -24.49 -25.23
N THR A 65 10.05 -24.33 -24.04
CA THR A 65 9.24 -23.88 -22.90
C THR A 65 9.20 -22.35 -22.96
N ILE A 66 8.08 -21.80 -23.39
CA ILE A 66 7.83 -20.39 -23.20
C ILE A 66 7.59 -20.23 -21.70
N ALA A 67 8.56 -19.70 -20.99
CA ALA A 67 8.34 -19.30 -19.60
C ALA A 67 7.20 -18.28 -19.60
N THR A 68 6.07 -18.64 -19.00
CA THR A 68 5.04 -17.66 -18.70
C THR A 68 5.66 -16.71 -17.67
N GLU A 69 5.93 -15.48 -18.08
CA GLU A 69 6.41 -14.44 -17.18
C GLU A 69 5.40 -14.32 -16.04
N THR A 70 5.89 -14.54 -14.83
CA THR A 70 5.02 -14.57 -13.66
C THR A 70 4.95 -13.14 -13.11
N ARG A 71 3.77 -12.55 -13.18
CA ARG A 71 3.54 -11.19 -12.64
C ARG A 71 3.82 -11.12 -11.14
N PRO A 72 4.33 -10.01 -10.63
CA PRO A 72 4.41 -9.79 -9.21
C PRO A 72 3.01 -9.84 -8.59
N THR A 73 2.92 -10.29 -7.36
CA THR A 73 1.67 -10.30 -6.58
C THR A 73 1.86 -9.47 -5.32
N PHE A 74 0.78 -8.86 -4.84
CA PHE A 74 0.75 -8.09 -3.60
C PHE A 74 -0.10 -8.83 -2.56
N SER A 75 0.39 -8.91 -1.33
CA SER A 75 -0.34 -9.49 -0.19
C SER A 75 -0.61 -8.45 0.89
N SER A 76 0.40 -7.69 1.30
CA SER A 76 0.27 -6.67 2.34
C SER A 76 1.39 -5.63 2.29
N ILE A 77 1.15 -4.49 2.95
CA ILE A 77 2.16 -3.48 3.27
C ILE A 77 2.13 -3.20 4.77
N THR A 78 3.30 -3.04 5.38
CA THR A 78 3.43 -2.75 6.82
C THR A 78 4.54 -1.72 7.06
N PRO A 79 4.26 -0.59 7.74
CA PRO A 79 2.93 -0.14 8.18
C PRO A 79 2.00 0.19 7.01
N SER A 80 0.68 0.10 7.22
CA SER A 80 -0.34 0.49 6.22
C SER A 80 -0.82 1.93 6.38
N THR A 81 -0.43 2.60 7.46
CA THR A 81 -0.60 4.05 7.69
C THR A 81 0.77 4.63 7.99
N ILE A 82 1.12 5.70 7.30
CA ILE A 82 2.38 6.42 7.42
C ILE A 82 2.13 7.92 7.48
N GLU A 83 3.11 8.65 7.99
CA GLU A 83 3.11 10.10 8.01
C GLU A 83 3.65 10.69 6.69
N ASN A 84 3.54 12.00 6.52
CA ASN A 84 4.06 12.73 5.34
C ASN A 84 5.60 12.78 5.27
N THR A 85 6.29 12.28 6.29
CA THR A 85 7.74 12.15 6.32
C THR A 85 8.22 10.83 5.72
N GLN A 86 9.51 10.76 5.36
CA GLN A 86 10.06 9.53 4.80
C GLN A 86 9.87 8.34 5.75
N THR A 87 9.08 7.39 5.31
CA THR A 87 8.78 6.18 6.08
C THR A 87 9.18 4.93 5.32
N SER A 88 9.75 3.96 6.05
CA SER A 88 10.09 2.64 5.52
C SER A 88 8.93 1.68 5.70
N CYS A 89 8.52 1.03 4.61
CA CYS A 89 7.46 0.04 4.59
C CYS A 89 7.99 -1.30 4.04
N VAL A 90 7.47 -2.39 4.57
CA VAL A 90 7.71 -3.73 4.05
C VAL A 90 6.49 -4.15 3.22
N ILE A 91 6.71 -4.52 1.97
CA ILE A 91 5.69 -5.10 1.09
C ILE A 91 5.91 -6.60 1.03
N ALA A 92 4.89 -7.36 1.41
CA ALA A 92 4.83 -8.80 1.21
C ALA A 92 4.00 -9.12 -0.04
N GLY A 93 4.43 -10.15 -0.77
CA GLY A 93 3.79 -10.56 -2.01
C GLY A 93 4.42 -11.81 -2.59
N GLY A 94 4.57 -11.84 -3.89
CA GLY A 94 5.24 -12.95 -4.58
C GLY A 94 5.75 -12.53 -5.95
N ASN A 95 6.67 -13.34 -6.50
CA ASN A 95 7.23 -13.18 -7.84
C ASN A 95 7.98 -11.84 -8.04
N PHE A 96 8.47 -11.22 -6.97
CA PHE A 96 9.38 -10.09 -7.11
C PHE A 96 10.70 -10.57 -7.72
N VAL A 97 11.21 -9.84 -8.70
CA VAL A 97 12.47 -10.14 -9.39
C VAL A 97 13.39 -8.95 -9.25
N SER A 98 14.60 -9.15 -8.70
CA SER A 98 15.57 -8.07 -8.49
C SER A 98 14.93 -6.87 -7.78
N THR A 99 15.31 -5.65 -8.10
CA THR A 99 14.75 -4.44 -7.53
C THR A 99 13.59 -3.93 -8.42
N PRO A 100 12.32 -4.17 -8.05
CA PRO A 100 11.20 -3.68 -8.84
C PRO A 100 11.05 -2.15 -8.71
N LEU A 101 10.43 -1.53 -9.70
CA LEU A 101 9.93 -0.16 -9.58
C LEU A 101 8.65 -0.17 -8.74
N VAL A 102 8.59 0.68 -7.71
CA VAL A 102 7.40 0.84 -6.89
C VAL A 102 6.94 2.28 -6.93
N THR A 103 5.66 2.48 -7.26
CA THR A 103 5.04 3.81 -7.35
C THR A 103 3.77 3.83 -6.51
N ALA A 104 3.65 4.83 -5.64
CA ALA A 104 2.42 5.12 -4.91
C ALA A 104 1.55 6.09 -5.73
N ILE A 105 0.27 5.77 -5.90
CA ILE A 105 -0.68 6.57 -6.69
C ILE A 105 -1.81 7.01 -5.77
N ASN A 106 -1.93 8.31 -5.55
CA ASN A 106 -3.01 8.87 -4.72
C ASN A 106 -4.38 8.54 -5.34
N ASN A 107 -5.25 7.92 -4.56
CA ASN A 107 -6.52 7.40 -5.05
C ASN A 107 -7.51 8.49 -5.46
N SER A 108 -7.41 9.69 -4.87
CA SER A 108 -8.32 10.81 -5.12
C SER A 108 -7.85 11.70 -6.27
N THR A 109 -6.53 11.97 -6.34
CA THR A 109 -5.97 12.93 -7.30
C THR A 109 -5.35 12.26 -8.52
N GLY A 110 -5.00 10.97 -8.44
CA GLY A 110 -4.23 10.25 -9.45
C GLY A 110 -2.75 10.62 -9.49
N ALA A 111 -2.29 11.52 -8.62
CA ALA A 111 -0.88 11.87 -8.54
C ALA A 111 -0.03 10.67 -8.15
N SER A 112 1.09 10.47 -8.84
CA SER A 112 1.99 9.35 -8.64
C SER A 112 3.33 9.81 -8.08
N VAL A 113 3.84 9.07 -7.10
CA VAL A 113 5.14 9.28 -6.46
C VAL A 113 5.91 7.97 -6.49
N VAL A 114 7.09 7.99 -7.09
CA VAL A 114 7.99 6.82 -7.10
C VAL A 114 8.59 6.67 -5.71
N ALA A 115 8.78 5.44 -5.24
CA ALA A 115 9.46 5.17 -3.99
C ALA A 115 10.88 5.78 -4.00
N ASP A 116 11.27 6.41 -2.88
CA ASP A 116 12.60 7.02 -2.72
C ASP A 116 13.71 5.96 -2.78
N GLU A 117 13.41 4.77 -2.25
CA GLU A 117 14.30 3.62 -2.21
C GLU A 117 13.50 2.33 -2.26
N VAL A 118 14.02 1.34 -2.97
CA VAL A 118 13.49 -0.03 -2.99
C VAL A 118 14.63 -1.00 -2.75
N ALA A 119 14.52 -1.81 -1.69
CA ALA A 119 15.44 -2.91 -1.40
C ALA A 119 14.76 -4.25 -1.68
N PHE A 120 15.37 -5.08 -2.50
CA PHE A 120 14.93 -6.45 -2.76
C PHE A 120 15.39 -7.37 -1.64
N ASN A 121 14.47 -7.90 -0.84
CA ASN A 121 14.76 -8.83 0.24
C ASN A 121 14.67 -10.29 -0.23
N SER A 122 13.63 -10.60 -1.00
CA SER A 122 13.39 -11.93 -1.59
C SER A 122 12.31 -11.85 -2.66
N ALA A 123 12.04 -12.97 -3.32
CA ALA A 123 10.93 -13.06 -4.30
C ALA A 123 9.53 -12.86 -3.66
N SER A 124 9.42 -12.84 -2.32
CA SER A 124 8.16 -12.64 -1.59
C SER A 124 8.14 -11.38 -0.73
N GLN A 125 9.23 -10.60 -0.70
CA GLN A 125 9.33 -9.42 0.16
C GLN A 125 10.26 -8.37 -0.42
N ILE A 126 9.82 -7.11 -0.40
CA ILE A 126 10.64 -5.93 -0.67
C ILE A 126 10.45 -4.90 0.44
N THR A 127 11.47 -4.08 0.67
CA THR A 127 11.38 -2.92 1.56
C THR A 127 11.42 -1.66 0.72
N VAL A 128 10.47 -0.75 0.95
CA VAL A 128 10.36 0.51 0.20
C VAL A 128 10.40 1.69 1.16
N LYS A 129 10.94 2.82 0.72
CA LYS A 129 10.81 4.09 1.43
C LYS A 129 9.99 5.06 0.60
N PHE A 130 9.04 5.73 1.25
CA PHE A 130 8.21 6.74 0.63
C PHE A 130 8.29 8.06 1.39
N THR A 131 8.31 9.16 0.66
CA THR A 131 7.97 10.50 1.14
C THR A 131 6.74 10.97 0.37
N LEU A 132 5.57 10.84 1.00
CA LEU A 132 4.28 11.16 0.37
C LEU A 132 3.73 12.44 0.98
N PRO A 133 3.75 13.59 0.26
CA PRO A 133 3.47 14.90 0.84
C PRO A 133 1.97 15.23 0.97
N VAL A 134 1.09 14.36 0.52
CA VAL A 134 -0.36 14.60 0.49
C VAL A 134 -1.09 13.50 1.23
N ASP A 135 -1.93 13.88 2.19
CA ASP A 135 -2.79 12.95 2.91
C ASP A 135 -3.76 12.23 1.98
N GLY A 136 -4.15 11.03 2.38
CA GLY A 136 -5.13 10.23 1.66
C GLY A 136 -4.71 8.79 1.48
N THR A 137 -5.51 8.06 0.71
CA THR A 137 -5.25 6.65 0.41
C THR A 137 -4.52 6.51 -0.91
N TYR A 138 -3.62 5.54 -0.98
CA TYR A 138 -2.77 5.28 -2.13
C TYR A 138 -2.90 3.84 -2.59
N LYS A 139 -2.92 3.67 -3.91
CA LYS A 139 -2.68 2.40 -4.60
C LYS A 139 -1.17 2.26 -4.81
N LEU A 140 -0.70 1.02 -4.89
CA LEU A 140 0.68 0.73 -5.28
C LEU A 140 0.70 0.13 -6.68
N TYR A 141 1.61 0.60 -7.50
CA TYR A 141 2.00 0.00 -8.76
C TYR A 141 3.41 -0.57 -8.58
N ILE A 142 3.55 -1.88 -8.77
CA ILE A 142 4.81 -2.60 -8.58
C ILE A 142 5.15 -3.27 -9.89
N GLU A 143 6.27 -2.92 -10.49
CA GLU A 143 6.72 -3.41 -11.79
C GLU A 143 8.10 -4.06 -11.67
N ASN A 144 8.20 -5.32 -12.04
CA ASN A 144 9.46 -6.02 -12.15
C ASN A 144 10.29 -5.48 -13.34
N PRO A 145 11.62 -5.68 -13.36
CA PRO A 145 12.47 -5.22 -14.47
C PRO A 145 12.12 -5.82 -15.84
N ASP A 146 11.36 -6.91 -15.87
CA ASP A 146 10.85 -7.54 -17.08
C ASP A 146 9.58 -6.88 -17.67
N GLY A 147 9.08 -5.82 -17.01
CA GLY A 147 7.86 -5.10 -17.40
C GLY A 147 6.56 -5.71 -16.89
N ASN A 148 6.63 -6.85 -16.18
CA ASN A 148 5.44 -7.41 -15.54
C ASN A 148 5.09 -6.63 -14.29
N ALA A 149 3.81 -6.27 -14.14
CA ALA A 149 3.38 -5.40 -13.07
C ALA A 149 2.08 -5.85 -12.40
N VAL A 150 1.89 -5.38 -11.17
CA VAL A 150 0.63 -5.44 -10.43
C VAL A 150 0.27 -4.05 -9.92
N GLN A 151 -1.02 -3.73 -9.99
CA GLN A 151 -1.58 -2.56 -9.30
C GLN A 151 -2.53 -3.04 -8.22
N THR A 152 -2.40 -2.48 -7.02
CA THR A 152 -3.26 -2.80 -5.89
C THR A 152 -4.54 -1.95 -5.90
N ASN A 153 -5.48 -2.27 -5.02
CA ASN A 153 -6.46 -1.31 -4.53
C ASN A 153 -5.76 -0.30 -3.60
N ALA A 154 -6.50 0.63 -2.99
CA ALA A 154 -5.96 1.51 -1.95
C ALA A 154 -5.54 0.66 -0.73
N VAL A 155 -4.25 0.62 -0.44
CA VAL A 155 -3.65 -0.26 0.59
C VAL A 155 -2.73 0.49 1.56
N LEU A 156 -2.38 1.73 1.24
CA LEU A 156 -1.53 2.59 2.04
C LEU A 156 -2.29 3.87 2.34
N THR A 157 -2.29 4.30 3.60
CA THR A 157 -2.86 5.57 4.06
C THR A 157 -1.73 6.50 4.47
N VAL A 158 -1.83 7.76 4.08
CA VAL A 158 -0.93 8.83 4.52
C VAL A 158 -1.73 9.80 5.37
N SER A 159 -1.29 10.02 6.59
CA SER A 159 -1.95 10.91 7.56
C SER A 159 -0.96 11.27 8.66
N ASP A 160 -0.89 12.53 9.02
CA ASP A 160 -0.08 12.97 10.14
C ASP A 160 -0.75 12.65 11.48
N ALA A 161 0.00 12.08 12.41
CA ALA A 161 -0.48 11.82 13.77
C ALA A 161 -0.91 13.12 14.49
N PRO A 162 -1.80 13.03 15.49
CA PRO A 162 -2.19 14.20 16.27
C PRO A 162 -0.99 14.88 16.94
N ALA A 163 -0.91 16.20 16.80
CA ALA A 163 0.14 16.99 17.42
C ALA A 163 -0.44 18.00 18.41
N TRP A 164 -0.06 17.85 19.69
CA TRP A 164 -0.53 18.69 20.79
C TRP A 164 -0.04 20.13 20.67
N GLN A 165 -0.97 21.08 20.70
CA GLN A 165 -0.69 22.53 20.78
C GLN A 165 -0.70 23.01 22.23
N THR A 166 -1.57 22.42 23.09
CA THR A 166 -1.59 22.74 24.51
C THR A 166 -0.38 22.11 25.21
N ALA A 167 0.39 22.92 25.94
CA ALA A 167 1.55 22.44 26.72
C ALA A 167 1.13 21.44 27.80
N ALA A 168 2.00 20.46 28.07
CA ALA A 168 1.80 19.54 29.19
C ALA A 168 1.87 20.25 30.54
N GLY A 169 1.26 19.67 31.58
CA GLY A 169 1.34 20.15 32.94
C GLY A 169 0.06 20.81 33.45
N SER A 170 0.20 21.88 34.20
CA SER A 170 -0.95 22.48 34.91
C SER A 170 -1.92 23.19 33.98
N LEU A 171 -3.19 22.85 34.11
CA LEU A 171 -4.32 23.54 33.48
C LEU A 171 -4.97 24.58 34.40
N GLY A 172 -4.49 24.71 35.62
CA GLY A 172 -4.98 25.72 36.56
C GLY A 172 -5.21 25.17 37.97
N SER A 173 -5.70 26.09 38.82
CA SER A 173 -6.04 25.82 40.21
C SER A 173 -7.41 26.39 40.49
N PHE A 174 -8.29 25.62 41.16
CA PHE A 174 -9.69 25.95 41.41
C PHE A 174 -10.07 25.60 42.84
N GLY A 175 -11.12 26.23 43.34
CA GLY A 175 -11.71 25.91 44.67
C GLY A 175 -12.66 24.71 44.59
N ALA A 176 -12.79 24.00 45.72
CA ALA A 176 -13.87 23.04 45.89
C ALA A 176 -15.22 23.76 45.87
N GLY A 177 -16.16 23.30 45.03
CA GLY A 177 -17.43 23.95 44.78
C GLY A 177 -17.45 25.01 43.67
N ASP A 178 -16.33 25.35 43.11
CA ASP A 178 -16.26 26.33 42.02
C ASP A 178 -16.76 25.80 40.69
N THR A 179 -17.55 26.60 39.98
CA THR A 179 -17.81 26.37 38.54
C THR A 179 -16.66 26.97 37.75
N ILE A 180 -15.93 26.12 37.05
CA ILE A 180 -14.72 26.58 36.33
C ILE A 180 -15.08 27.27 35.01
N SER A 181 -14.26 28.23 34.61
CA SER A 181 -14.25 28.71 33.24
C SER A 181 -13.83 27.54 32.30
N THR A 182 -14.37 27.50 31.10
CA THR A 182 -14.02 26.49 30.11
C THR A 182 -12.51 26.46 29.86
N ILE A 183 -11.88 25.31 30.11
CA ILE A 183 -10.50 25.05 29.74
C ILE A 183 -10.52 24.37 28.38
N THR A 184 -9.81 24.93 27.40
CA THR A 184 -9.68 24.34 26.07
C THR A 184 -8.28 23.75 25.91
N ILE A 185 -8.23 22.48 25.51
CA ILE A 185 -6.99 21.81 25.11
C ILE A 185 -7.07 21.46 23.62
N THR A 186 -5.95 21.60 22.90
CA THR A 186 -5.92 21.51 21.44
C THR A 186 -4.81 20.60 20.95
N ALA A 187 -5.12 19.83 19.91
CA ALA A 187 -4.16 19.06 19.13
C ALA A 187 -4.56 19.11 17.65
N THR A 188 -3.62 19.45 16.78
CA THR A 188 -3.86 19.38 15.32
C THR A 188 -4.07 17.93 14.90
N ASN A 189 -4.77 17.71 13.80
CA ASN A 189 -5.11 16.41 13.22
C ASN A 189 -5.96 15.49 14.12
N ALA A 190 -6.28 15.91 15.36
CA ALA A 190 -7.14 15.13 16.25
C ALA A 190 -8.61 15.24 15.85
N THR A 191 -9.31 14.12 15.84
CA THR A 191 -10.77 14.04 15.66
C THR A 191 -11.51 13.75 16.96
N SER A 192 -10.81 13.21 17.97
CA SER A 192 -11.37 12.88 19.27
C SER A 192 -10.35 12.93 20.40
N PHE A 193 -10.84 13.09 21.63
CA PHE A 193 -10.05 13.12 22.84
C PHE A 193 -10.68 12.24 23.92
N ALA A 194 -9.87 11.55 24.71
CA ALA A 194 -10.32 10.74 25.83
C ALA A 194 -9.32 10.76 26.98
N VAL A 195 -9.80 10.65 28.21
CA VAL A 195 -8.92 10.41 29.36
C VAL A 195 -8.40 8.99 29.29
N GLN A 196 -7.10 8.85 29.07
CA GLN A 196 -6.41 7.53 28.93
C GLN A 196 -5.99 6.96 30.28
N SER A 197 -5.58 7.80 31.22
CA SER A 197 -5.19 7.38 32.57
C SER A 197 -5.41 8.52 33.55
N GLY A 198 -5.50 8.18 34.84
CA GLY A 198 -5.85 9.13 35.89
C GLY A 198 -7.35 9.50 35.84
N SER A 199 -7.70 10.61 36.45
CA SER A 199 -9.07 11.14 36.46
C SER A 199 -9.09 12.64 36.59
N LEU A 200 -10.11 13.26 35.98
CA LEU A 200 -10.45 14.65 36.25
C LEU A 200 -10.96 14.81 37.68
N PRO A 201 -10.83 16.03 38.26
CA PRO A 201 -11.56 16.37 39.49
C PRO A 201 -13.03 16.00 39.40
N THR A 202 -13.58 15.41 40.46
CA THR A 202 -15.01 15.08 40.52
C THR A 202 -15.88 16.31 40.25
N GLY A 203 -16.83 16.17 39.33
CA GLY A 203 -17.71 17.24 38.87
C GLY A 203 -17.26 17.93 37.58
N LEU A 204 -16.01 17.65 37.11
CA LEU A 204 -15.55 18.11 35.80
C LEU A 204 -15.70 17.01 34.76
N SER A 205 -15.92 17.43 33.51
CA SER A 205 -16.08 16.53 32.36
C SER A 205 -15.22 17.02 31.19
N LEU A 206 -14.65 16.05 30.46
CA LEU A 206 -13.99 16.28 29.18
C LEU A 206 -15.02 16.14 28.06
N ASN A 207 -15.21 17.20 27.28
CA ASN A 207 -16.09 17.19 26.09
C ASN A 207 -15.20 17.24 24.86
N THR A 208 -15.32 16.21 24.02
CA THR A 208 -14.48 16.05 22.84
C THR A 208 -15.05 16.79 21.62
N GLY A 209 -14.18 17.30 20.76
CA GLY A 209 -14.47 17.89 19.47
C GLY A 209 -13.33 17.64 18.48
N SER A 210 -13.49 18.07 17.25
CA SER A 210 -12.41 17.99 16.25
C SER A 210 -11.39 19.10 16.51
N GLY A 211 -10.11 18.73 16.61
CA GLY A 211 -8.99 19.64 16.87
C GLY A 211 -8.91 20.19 18.30
N SER A 212 -9.97 20.06 19.10
CA SER A 212 -10.02 20.58 20.47
C SER A 212 -10.94 19.78 21.37
N ALA A 213 -10.63 19.79 22.67
CA ALA A 213 -11.54 19.35 23.72
C ALA A 213 -11.68 20.40 24.79
N THR A 214 -12.79 20.39 25.50
CA THR A 214 -13.05 21.32 26.58
C THR A 214 -13.28 20.58 27.89
N ILE A 215 -12.72 21.13 28.98
CA ILE A 215 -13.00 20.68 30.34
C ILE A 215 -13.92 21.72 30.98
N THR A 216 -15.08 21.27 31.43
CA THR A 216 -16.12 22.12 32.02
C THR A 216 -16.77 21.42 33.21
N GLY A 217 -17.46 22.18 34.02
CA GLY A 217 -18.25 21.65 35.12
C GLY A 217 -18.07 22.45 36.41
N THR A 218 -18.61 21.88 37.49
CA THR A 218 -18.48 22.42 38.86
C THR A 218 -17.71 21.41 39.69
N VAL A 219 -16.59 21.83 40.26
CA VAL A 219 -15.77 21.00 41.15
C VAL A 219 -16.61 20.56 42.34
N SER A 220 -16.58 19.29 42.69
CA SER A 220 -17.33 18.78 43.84
C SER A 220 -16.90 19.49 45.11
N ALA A 221 -17.87 20.03 45.86
CA ALA A 221 -17.68 20.57 47.20
C ALA A 221 -17.28 19.52 48.24
N GLY A 222 -17.42 18.22 47.91
CA GLY A 222 -17.05 17.10 48.80
C GLY A 222 -15.53 16.82 48.83
N ILE A 223 -14.71 17.53 48.06
CA ILE A 223 -13.25 17.48 48.17
C ILE A 223 -12.84 18.21 49.43
N SER A 224 -12.27 17.50 50.40
CA SER A 224 -12.01 17.98 51.76
C SER A 224 -10.58 18.32 52.07
N SER A 225 -9.66 18.18 51.13
CA SER A 225 -8.24 18.53 51.25
C SER A 225 -7.67 18.98 49.90
N ASP A 226 -6.66 19.83 49.95
CA ASP A 226 -5.92 20.23 48.74
C ASP A 226 -5.45 19.02 48.01
N THR A 227 -5.86 18.88 46.74
CA THR A 227 -5.63 17.68 45.96
C THR A 227 -5.15 18.03 44.54
N LEU A 228 -4.01 17.45 44.15
CA LEU A 228 -3.52 17.53 42.78
C LEU A 228 -4.09 16.31 41.96
N PHE A 229 -4.92 16.60 40.99
CA PHE A 229 -5.39 15.61 40.04
C PHE A 229 -4.45 15.55 38.85
N SER A 230 -3.92 14.37 38.58
CA SER A 230 -3.06 14.10 37.42
C SER A 230 -3.77 13.13 36.49
N PHE A 231 -3.79 13.46 35.19
CA PHE A 231 -4.44 12.64 34.19
C PHE A 231 -3.74 12.79 32.84
N THR A 232 -3.87 11.77 32.01
CA THR A 232 -3.35 11.77 30.62
C THR A 232 -4.53 11.79 29.67
N VAL A 233 -4.52 12.71 28.72
CA VAL A 233 -5.49 12.76 27.64
C VAL A 233 -4.82 12.23 26.37
N ARG A 234 -5.53 11.33 25.70
CA ARG A 234 -5.21 10.83 24.36
C ARG A 234 -5.97 11.62 23.33
N ALA A 235 -5.26 12.18 22.36
CA ALA A 235 -5.79 12.68 21.10
C ALA A 235 -5.71 11.57 20.05
N THR A 236 -6.76 11.38 19.24
CA THR A 236 -6.83 10.36 18.19
C THR A 236 -7.28 11.01 16.89
N ASP A 237 -6.65 10.69 15.77
CA ASP A 237 -7.06 11.14 14.43
C ASP A 237 -8.14 10.25 13.80
N ALA A 238 -8.45 10.46 12.52
CA ALA A 238 -9.43 9.69 11.78
C ALA A 238 -8.93 8.28 11.42
N GLU A 239 -7.63 8.09 11.32
CA GLU A 239 -6.93 6.86 10.95
C GLU A 239 -6.59 5.98 12.16
N GLY A 240 -6.82 6.49 13.39
CA GLY A 240 -6.54 5.80 14.64
C GLY A 240 -5.13 6.00 15.19
N GLN A 241 -4.34 6.92 14.62
CA GLN A 241 -3.06 7.33 15.19
C GLN A 241 -3.33 8.14 16.48
N THR A 242 -2.44 8.07 17.45
CA THR A 242 -2.68 8.66 18.77
C THR A 242 -1.49 9.44 19.29
N ALA A 243 -1.78 10.49 20.08
CA ALA A 243 -0.80 11.20 20.85
C ALA A 243 -1.31 11.44 22.27
N ASP A 244 -0.50 11.11 23.26
CA ASP A 244 -0.84 11.26 24.68
C ASP A 244 -0.18 12.49 25.28
N ARG A 245 -0.91 13.19 26.18
CA ARG A 245 -0.37 14.32 26.94
C ARG A 245 -0.86 14.33 28.38
N ALA A 246 0.09 14.50 29.32
CA ALA A 246 -0.20 14.57 30.73
C ALA A 246 -0.55 15.99 31.17
N PHE A 247 -1.60 16.10 31.96
CA PHE A 247 -2.10 17.34 32.54
C PHE A 247 -2.33 17.20 34.05
N THR A 248 -2.38 18.34 34.70
CA THR A 248 -2.75 18.42 36.13
C THR A 248 -3.74 19.54 36.37
N ILE A 249 -4.59 19.36 37.36
CA ILE A 249 -5.49 20.40 37.94
C ILE A 249 -5.34 20.35 39.45
N GLN A 250 -5.04 21.47 40.06
CA GLN A 250 -4.98 21.62 41.50
C GLN A 250 -6.36 22.04 42.03
N ILE A 251 -6.89 21.33 43.01
CA ILE A 251 -8.06 21.76 43.78
C ILE A 251 -7.58 22.22 45.17
N ASN A 252 -7.94 23.42 45.53
CA ASN A 252 -7.69 23.98 46.84
C ASN A 252 -8.99 24.00 47.65
N VAL A 253 -8.88 23.61 48.88
CA VAL A 253 -9.98 23.72 49.86
C VAL A 253 -9.70 24.97 50.66
N GLY A 254 -10.51 25.99 50.46
CA GLY A 254 -10.36 27.21 51.24
C GLY A 254 -10.30 26.87 52.72
N ALA A 255 -9.38 27.46 53.48
CA ALA A 255 -9.36 27.36 54.92
C ALA A 255 -10.77 27.76 55.42
N ASN A 256 -11.51 26.83 55.98
CA ASN A 256 -12.72 27.15 56.68
C ASN A 256 -12.32 28.09 57.85
N ASN A 257 -12.43 29.36 57.60
CA ASN A 257 -12.29 30.35 58.64
C ASN A 257 -13.58 30.35 59.47
N SER A 258 -13.84 29.22 60.12
CA SER A 258 -14.78 29.19 61.24
C SER A 258 -14.13 29.87 62.43
N GLY A 259 -13.79 31.17 62.26
CA GLY A 259 -13.50 32.07 63.37
C GLY A 259 -14.74 32.17 64.24
N GLN A 260 -14.77 31.36 65.25
CA GLN A 260 -15.62 31.67 66.38
C GLN A 260 -15.13 32.99 66.95
N PHE A 261 -15.87 34.03 66.69
CA PHE A 261 -15.81 35.23 67.57
C PHE A 261 -16.74 34.92 68.74
N ASN A 262 -16.16 34.60 69.91
CA ASN A 262 -16.80 34.72 71.17
C ASN A 262 -16.91 36.20 71.57
#